data_7152a4b030c25e553e213b57de634a14
#
_entry.id   7152a4b030c25e553e213b57de634a14
#
_cell.length_a   1.000
_cell.length_b   1.000
_cell.length_c   1.000
_cell.angle_alpha   90.00
_cell.angle_beta   90.00
_cell.angle_gamma   90.00
#
_symmetry.space_group_name_H-M   'P 1'
#
loop_
_entity.id
_entity.type
_entity.pdbx_description
1 polymer ?
#
loop_
_entity_poly.entity_id
_entity_poly.type
_entity_poly.pdbx_seq_one_letter_code
_entity_poly.pdbx_strand_id
1 'polypeptide(L)'
;MKLLIADDEILTRNGLVTSIDWKSLGIDQVFEASDGMEAYNTACTSKPDIILSDIRMPRLSGIEFAEKIKEILPDTSLIFMSGYSDKEYLKAAIRLKAITYVEKPLDLQEVKDSVQEAINEHQTRLQTRSSMKLQSKETSSRLAQLLTRPYNEKQEEIDELTDKLSIHFTPQTYFTSFIVKLRSGDFNAALLKEPFDRFQDILEHYHLKSLAVRLHNVHYVFHILGEKVPSDTVFSSIENYS
;
A
#
# COMPACT_ATOMS: atom_id res chain seq x y z
N MET A 1 -2.74 9.54 12.61
CA MET A 1 -2.10 9.78 11.30
C MET A 1 -0.94 10.74 11.45
N LYS A 2 -0.06 10.86 10.44
CA LYS A 2 1.12 11.73 10.41
C LYS A 2 0.95 12.82 9.36
N LEU A 3 1.18 14.06 9.72
CA LEU A 3 1.14 15.24 8.85
C LEU A 3 2.55 15.84 8.74
N LEU A 4 2.98 16.18 7.54
CA LEU A 4 4.15 17.03 7.30
C LEU A 4 3.68 18.38 6.78
N ILE A 5 4.11 19.47 7.44
CA ILE A 5 3.89 20.85 7.02
C ILE A 5 5.22 21.41 6.52
N ALA A 6 5.26 21.80 5.25
CA ALA A 6 6.44 22.37 4.61
C ALA A 6 6.13 23.78 4.10
N ASP A 7 6.81 24.77 4.65
CA ASP A 7 6.66 26.18 4.29
C ASP A 7 7.93 26.92 4.72
N ASP A 8 8.51 27.77 3.90
CA ASP A 8 9.73 28.51 4.25
C ASP A 8 9.46 29.69 5.18
N GLU A 9 8.21 30.16 5.25
CA GLU A 9 7.78 31.21 6.18
C GLU A 9 7.54 30.64 7.59
N ILE A 10 8.45 30.94 8.50
CA ILE A 10 8.37 30.47 9.90
C ILE A 10 7.07 30.85 10.60
N LEU A 11 6.51 32.05 10.30
CA LEU A 11 5.27 32.50 10.91
C LEU A 11 4.06 31.72 10.44
N THR A 12 3.99 31.43 9.15
CA THR A 12 2.95 30.60 8.53
C THR A 12 3.01 29.18 9.10
N ARG A 13 4.19 28.57 9.12
CA ARG A 13 4.40 27.22 9.63
C ARG A 13 4.03 27.10 11.11
N ASN A 14 4.58 27.99 11.98
CA ASN A 14 4.25 28.01 13.40
C ASN A 14 2.77 28.27 13.64
N GLY A 15 2.17 29.19 12.87
CA GLY A 15 0.73 29.49 12.95
C GLY A 15 -0.11 28.26 12.69
N LEU A 16 0.17 27.48 11.65
CA LEU A 16 -0.53 26.24 11.33
C LEU A 16 -0.37 25.20 12.44
N VAL A 17 0.86 24.99 12.93
CA VAL A 17 1.14 23.99 13.96
C VAL A 17 0.42 24.32 15.28
N THR A 18 0.39 25.59 15.68
CA THR A 18 -0.10 25.98 17.00
C THR A 18 -1.58 26.35 17.05
N SER A 19 -2.15 26.83 15.92
CA SER A 19 -3.54 27.31 15.90
C SER A 19 -4.57 26.23 15.56
N ILE A 20 -4.14 25.06 15.10
CA ILE A 20 -5.02 23.95 14.75
C ILE A 20 -4.83 22.81 15.76
N ASP A 21 -5.93 22.32 16.33
CA ASP A 21 -5.92 21.10 17.13
C ASP A 21 -5.91 19.86 16.20
N TRP A 22 -4.70 19.52 15.77
CA TRP A 22 -4.45 18.38 14.88
C TRP A 22 -4.91 17.05 15.44
N LYS A 23 -4.87 16.89 16.78
CA LYS A 23 -5.33 15.66 17.44
C LYS A 23 -6.84 15.45 17.28
N SER A 24 -7.62 16.54 17.34
CA SER A 24 -9.07 16.44 17.13
C SER A 24 -9.44 16.00 15.71
N LEU A 25 -8.55 16.24 14.73
CA LEU A 25 -8.69 15.77 13.34
C LEU A 25 -8.13 14.34 13.12
N GLY A 26 -7.58 13.67 14.16
CA GLY A 26 -7.00 12.35 14.04
C GLY A 26 -5.54 12.34 13.54
N ILE A 27 -4.85 13.48 13.62
CA ILE A 27 -3.41 13.60 13.35
C ILE A 27 -2.65 13.43 14.67
N ASP A 28 -1.89 12.36 14.81
CA ASP A 28 -1.15 12.03 16.03
C ASP A 28 0.21 12.72 16.10
N GLN A 29 0.82 12.94 14.93
CA GLN A 29 2.15 13.54 14.80
C GLN A 29 2.18 14.58 13.69
N VAL A 30 2.74 15.74 13.99
CA VAL A 30 3.00 16.81 13.02
C VAL A 30 4.50 16.98 12.90
N PHE A 31 4.99 16.96 11.68
CA PHE A 31 6.38 17.24 11.32
C PHE A 31 6.44 18.57 10.57
N GLU A 32 7.56 19.25 10.68
CA GLU A 32 7.80 20.53 10.04
C GLU A 32 9.02 20.46 9.12
N ALA A 33 9.00 21.27 8.07
CA ALA A 33 10.13 21.51 7.20
C ALA A 33 10.13 22.96 6.71
N SER A 34 11.32 23.58 6.68
CA SER A 34 11.51 24.96 6.27
C SER A 34 11.86 25.16 4.80
N ASP A 35 12.01 24.08 4.06
CA ASP A 35 12.26 24.06 2.60
C ASP A 35 12.01 22.67 2.01
N GLY A 36 12.02 22.59 0.69
CA GLY A 36 11.69 21.36 -0.01
C GLY A 36 12.69 20.21 0.18
N MET A 37 13.96 20.49 0.45
CA MET A 37 14.96 19.43 0.69
C MET A 37 14.81 18.86 2.10
N GLU A 38 14.55 19.69 3.10
CA GLU A 38 14.22 19.27 4.45
C GLU A 38 12.90 18.47 4.44
N ALA A 39 11.90 18.96 3.70
CA ALA A 39 10.63 18.26 3.51
C ALA A 39 10.83 16.86 2.93
N TYR A 40 11.67 16.72 1.90
CA TYR A 40 12.00 15.44 1.31
C TYR A 40 12.65 14.47 2.30
N ASN A 41 13.69 14.93 3.03
CA ASN A 41 14.39 14.10 4.01
C ASN A 41 13.47 13.68 5.17
N THR A 42 12.64 14.61 5.65
CA THR A 42 11.66 14.37 6.70
C THR A 42 10.60 13.38 6.23
N ALA A 43 10.09 13.52 5.01
CA ALA A 43 9.11 12.60 4.46
C ALA A 43 9.67 11.18 4.26
N CYS A 44 10.92 11.04 3.81
CA CYS A 44 11.57 9.73 3.67
C CYS A 44 11.68 8.98 5.01
N THR A 45 11.93 9.70 6.11
CA THR A 45 12.11 9.10 7.45
C THR A 45 10.81 8.90 8.19
N SER A 46 9.94 9.92 8.22
CA SER A 46 8.68 9.90 8.99
C SER A 46 7.55 9.17 8.28
N LYS A 47 7.60 9.11 6.94
CA LYS A 47 6.56 8.54 6.06
C LYS A 47 5.18 9.12 6.40
N PRO A 48 4.94 10.41 6.13
CA PRO A 48 3.69 11.07 6.45
C PRO A 48 2.53 10.55 5.60
N ASP A 49 1.36 10.47 6.19
CA ASP A 49 0.11 10.11 5.50
C ASP A 49 -0.39 11.28 4.66
N ILE A 50 -0.16 12.52 5.15
CA ILE A 50 -0.59 13.77 4.52
C ILE A 50 0.59 14.74 4.51
N ILE A 51 0.73 15.46 3.41
CA ILE A 51 1.69 16.55 3.23
C ILE A 51 0.92 17.82 2.88
N LEU A 52 1.13 18.86 3.66
CA LEU A 52 0.70 20.24 3.40
C LEU A 52 1.93 21.04 3.03
N SER A 53 2.09 21.44 1.78
CA SER A 53 3.32 22.04 1.26
C SER A 53 3.07 23.37 0.57
N ASP A 54 3.86 24.37 0.91
CA ASP A 54 4.01 25.54 0.03
C ASP A 54 4.61 25.09 -1.30
N ILE A 55 4.20 25.75 -2.38
CA ILE A 55 4.73 25.53 -3.72
C ILE A 55 6.10 26.19 -3.88
N ARG A 56 6.29 27.38 -3.34
CA ARG A 56 7.52 28.14 -3.49
C ARG A 56 8.40 28.04 -2.25
N MET A 57 9.34 27.14 -2.29
CA MET A 57 10.33 26.97 -1.23
C MET A 57 11.75 26.99 -1.81
N PRO A 58 12.74 27.43 -1.01
CA PRO A 58 14.14 27.37 -1.42
C PRO A 58 14.64 25.93 -1.56
N ARG A 59 15.73 25.76 -2.30
CA ARG A 59 16.46 24.50 -2.58
C ARG A 59 15.68 23.50 -3.43
N LEU A 60 14.43 23.26 -3.13
CA LEU A 60 13.54 22.37 -3.87
C LEU A 60 12.12 22.94 -3.74
N SER A 61 11.45 23.20 -4.86
CA SER A 61 10.07 23.66 -4.84
C SER A 61 9.13 22.59 -4.30
N GLY A 62 7.96 22.97 -3.78
CA GLY A 62 6.96 22.02 -3.29
C GLY A 62 6.48 21.07 -4.37
N ILE A 63 6.44 21.49 -5.64
CA ILE A 63 6.07 20.63 -6.75
C ILE A 63 7.16 19.58 -7.04
N GLU A 64 8.43 19.99 -7.14
CA GLU A 64 9.55 19.06 -7.35
C GLU A 64 9.70 18.08 -6.18
N PHE A 65 9.49 18.56 -4.95
CA PHE A 65 9.43 17.73 -3.76
C PHE A 65 8.32 16.68 -3.88
N ALA A 66 7.10 17.12 -4.24
CA ALA A 66 5.96 16.23 -4.37
C ALA A 66 6.13 15.19 -5.49
N GLU A 67 6.75 15.55 -6.63
CA GLU A 67 7.10 14.60 -7.69
C GLU A 67 8.01 13.49 -7.18
N LYS A 68 9.10 13.85 -6.49
CA LYS A 68 10.05 12.88 -5.93
C LYS A 68 9.43 12.00 -4.85
N ILE A 69 8.61 12.59 -3.98
CA ILE A 69 8.03 11.84 -2.86
C ILE A 69 6.93 10.88 -3.30
N LYS A 70 6.19 11.22 -4.36
CA LYS A 70 5.18 10.32 -4.94
C LYS A 70 5.75 9.05 -5.56
N GLU A 71 7.00 9.06 -6.00
CA GLU A 71 7.69 7.85 -6.46
C GLU A 71 7.99 6.89 -5.31
N ILE A 72 8.25 7.42 -4.10
CA ILE A 72 8.64 6.65 -2.91
C ILE A 72 7.43 6.34 -2.03
N LEU A 73 6.54 7.31 -1.88
CA LEU A 73 5.33 7.25 -1.04
C LEU A 73 4.09 7.55 -1.88
N PRO A 74 3.68 6.66 -2.79
CA PRO A 74 2.58 6.93 -3.73
C PRO A 74 1.22 7.14 -3.04
N ASP A 75 1.05 6.59 -1.85
CA ASP A 75 -0.21 6.65 -1.09
C ASP A 75 -0.35 7.92 -0.23
N THR A 76 0.72 8.73 -0.09
CA THR A 76 0.67 10.00 0.67
C THR A 76 -0.25 11.02 -0.01
N SER A 77 -1.16 11.62 0.75
CA SER A 77 -2.04 12.69 0.28
C SER A 77 -1.29 14.02 0.22
N LEU A 78 -1.48 14.78 -0.86
CA LEU A 78 -0.83 16.07 -1.08
C LEU A 78 -1.86 17.20 -1.04
N ILE A 79 -1.53 18.26 -0.29
CA ILE A 79 -2.25 19.53 -0.27
C ILE A 79 -1.22 20.62 -0.55
N PHE A 80 -1.46 21.46 -1.54
CA PHE A 80 -0.59 22.60 -1.82
C PHE A 80 -1.14 23.90 -1.25
N MET A 81 -0.23 24.74 -0.73
CA MET A 81 -0.50 26.12 -0.36
C MET A 81 0.21 27.05 -1.34
N SER A 82 -0.43 28.13 -1.79
CA SER A 82 0.25 29.08 -2.67
C SER A 82 -0.38 30.47 -2.62
N GLY A 83 0.45 31.50 -2.69
CA GLY A 83 0.04 32.90 -2.82
C GLY A 83 -0.26 33.37 -4.23
N TYR A 84 -0.17 32.49 -5.24
CA TYR A 84 -0.35 32.86 -6.63
C TYR A 84 -1.23 31.85 -7.36
N SER A 85 -2.30 32.36 -7.98
CA SER A 85 -3.17 31.59 -8.89
C SER A 85 -2.48 31.32 -10.24
N ASP A 86 -1.29 30.73 -10.21
CA ASP A 86 -0.54 30.41 -11.43
C ASP A 86 -1.11 29.13 -12.05
N LYS A 87 -1.56 29.24 -13.29
CA LYS A 87 -2.13 28.11 -14.05
C LYS A 87 -1.17 26.91 -14.16
N GLU A 88 0.13 27.14 -14.10
CA GLU A 88 1.13 26.07 -14.16
C GLU A 88 1.14 25.24 -12.86
N TYR A 89 0.99 25.91 -11.71
CA TYR A 89 0.91 25.22 -10.41
C TYR A 89 -0.37 24.40 -10.28
N LEU A 90 -1.49 24.92 -10.76
CA LEU A 90 -2.75 24.18 -10.81
C LEU A 90 -2.64 22.92 -11.69
N LYS A 91 -2.02 23.03 -12.86
CA LYS A 91 -1.76 21.87 -13.73
C LYS A 91 -0.85 20.83 -13.05
N ALA A 92 0.17 21.26 -12.33
CA ALA A 92 1.05 20.37 -11.59
C ALA A 92 0.30 19.66 -10.45
N ALA A 93 -0.52 20.39 -9.69
CA ALA A 93 -1.35 19.81 -8.63
C ALA A 93 -2.31 18.72 -9.19
N ILE A 94 -2.96 18.97 -10.32
CA ILE A 94 -3.82 17.99 -11.00
C ILE A 94 -3.00 16.77 -11.43
N ARG A 95 -1.83 16.96 -12.04
CA ARG A 95 -0.96 15.87 -12.49
C ARG A 95 -0.49 14.99 -11.32
N LEU A 96 -0.19 15.61 -10.19
CA LEU A 96 0.25 14.93 -8.97
C LEU A 96 -0.91 14.35 -8.15
N LYS A 97 -2.15 14.54 -8.63
CA LYS A 97 -3.36 14.14 -7.92
C LYS A 97 -3.38 14.68 -6.48
N ALA A 98 -3.02 15.96 -6.33
CA ALA A 98 -3.20 16.65 -5.05
C ALA A 98 -4.70 16.66 -4.70
N ILE A 99 -4.99 16.52 -3.41
CA ILE A 99 -6.38 16.49 -2.92
C ILE A 99 -7.03 17.85 -3.15
N THR A 100 -6.31 18.89 -2.75
CA THR A 100 -6.78 20.25 -2.88
C THR A 100 -5.61 21.25 -2.92
N TYR A 101 -5.96 22.50 -3.13
CA TYR A 101 -5.08 23.64 -3.22
C TYR A 101 -5.66 24.75 -2.36
N VAL A 102 -4.88 25.26 -1.41
CA VAL A 102 -5.28 26.34 -0.48
C VAL A 102 -4.58 27.63 -0.88
N GLU A 103 -5.34 28.70 -1.04
CA GLU A 103 -4.81 30.01 -1.44
C GLU A 103 -4.33 30.81 -0.23
N LYS A 104 -3.16 31.45 -0.36
CA LYS A 104 -2.66 32.41 0.66
C LYS A 104 -3.28 33.81 0.40
N PRO A 105 -3.73 34.55 1.45
CA PRO A 105 -3.51 34.31 2.87
C PRO A 105 -4.37 33.14 3.39
N LEU A 106 -3.74 32.24 4.19
CA LEU A 106 -4.39 31.03 4.66
C LEU A 106 -5.55 31.33 5.62
N ASP A 107 -6.72 30.78 5.31
CA ASP A 107 -7.81 30.63 6.26
C ASP A 107 -7.64 29.30 7.01
N LEU A 108 -7.59 29.38 8.35
CA LEU A 108 -7.42 28.17 9.18
C LEU A 108 -8.56 27.16 9.02
N GLN A 109 -9.77 27.64 8.71
CA GLN A 109 -10.90 26.75 8.47
C GLN A 109 -10.75 26.01 7.14
N GLU A 110 -10.34 26.72 6.07
CA GLU A 110 -10.06 26.12 4.77
C GLU A 110 -8.94 25.07 4.84
N VAL A 111 -7.88 25.34 5.63
CA VAL A 111 -6.81 24.37 5.87
C VAL A 111 -7.34 23.13 6.59
N LYS A 112 -8.16 23.30 7.64
CA LYS A 112 -8.78 22.17 8.36
C LYS A 112 -9.65 21.32 7.44
N ASP A 113 -10.50 21.97 6.64
CA ASP A 113 -11.40 21.29 5.71
C ASP A 113 -10.62 20.52 4.65
N SER A 114 -9.55 21.11 4.12
CA SER A 114 -8.64 20.46 3.16
C SER A 114 -7.93 19.24 3.75
N VAL A 115 -7.45 19.34 5.00
CA VAL A 115 -6.83 18.20 5.69
C VAL A 115 -7.87 17.14 6.02
N GLN A 116 -9.08 17.51 6.40
CA GLN A 116 -10.16 16.54 6.63
C GLN A 116 -10.54 15.79 5.35
N GLU A 117 -10.58 16.47 4.22
CA GLU A 117 -10.79 15.84 2.91
C GLU A 117 -9.67 14.85 2.59
N ALA A 118 -8.41 15.23 2.83
CA ALA A 118 -7.25 14.35 2.64
C ALA A 118 -7.30 13.12 3.55
N ILE A 119 -7.73 13.26 4.81
CA ILE A 119 -7.94 12.15 5.74
C ILE A 119 -8.98 11.18 5.19
N ASN A 120 -10.14 11.69 4.78
CA ASN A 120 -11.25 10.89 4.27
C ASN A 120 -10.85 10.11 3.01
N GLU A 121 -10.15 10.77 2.09
CA GLU A 121 -9.67 10.11 0.86
C GLU A 121 -8.60 9.06 1.16
N HIS A 122 -7.67 9.33 2.06
CA HIS A 122 -6.65 8.38 2.48
C HIS A 122 -7.31 7.13 3.11
N GLN A 123 -8.26 7.31 4.00
CA GLN A 123 -9.01 6.21 4.63
C GLN A 123 -9.79 5.40 3.59
N THR A 124 -10.45 6.06 2.66
CA THR A 124 -11.20 5.40 1.56
C THR A 124 -10.27 4.56 0.69
N ARG A 125 -9.08 5.08 0.34
CA ARG A 125 -8.07 4.34 -0.42
C ARG A 125 -7.58 3.10 0.33
N LEU A 126 -7.31 3.22 1.63
CA LEU A 126 -6.90 2.10 2.47
C LEU A 126 -8.00 1.03 2.57
N GLN A 127 -9.26 1.43 2.75
CA GLN A 127 -10.40 0.51 2.80
C GLN A 127 -10.60 -0.22 1.46
N THR A 128 -10.57 0.51 0.35
CA THR A 128 -10.69 -0.06 -1.00
C THR A 128 -9.56 -1.07 -1.26
N ARG A 129 -8.32 -0.71 -0.93
CA ARG A 129 -7.17 -1.59 -1.08
C ARG A 129 -7.28 -2.85 -0.22
N SER A 130 -7.73 -2.70 1.02
CA SER A 130 -7.97 -3.82 1.94
C SER A 130 -9.07 -4.76 1.43
N SER A 131 -10.17 -4.19 0.93
CA SER A 131 -11.27 -4.95 0.34
C SER A 131 -10.85 -5.70 -0.92
N MET A 132 -10.10 -5.05 -1.82
CA MET A 132 -9.55 -5.69 -3.02
C MET A 132 -8.59 -6.83 -2.67
N LYS A 133 -7.72 -6.64 -1.66
CA LYS A 133 -6.79 -7.66 -1.19
C LYS A 133 -7.55 -8.86 -0.59
N LEU A 134 -8.60 -8.61 0.17
CA LEU A 134 -9.44 -9.66 0.74
C LEU A 134 -10.16 -10.45 -0.36
N GLN A 135 -10.79 -9.76 -1.31
CA GLN A 135 -11.46 -10.39 -2.44
C GLN A 135 -10.49 -11.21 -3.31
N SER A 136 -9.30 -10.71 -3.58
CA SER A 136 -8.27 -11.44 -4.30
C SER A 136 -7.84 -12.70 -3.53
N LYS A 137 -7.72 -12.62 -2.20
CA LYS A 137 -7.38 -13.76 -1.34
C LYS A 137 -8.48 -14.82 -1.33
N GLU A 138 -9.74 -14.42 -1.27
CA GLU A 138 -10.90 -15.34 -1.35
C GLU A 138 -10.95 -16.02 -2.72
N THR A 139 -10.76 -15.26 -3.81
CA THR A 139 -10.71 -15.79 -5.18
C THR A 139 -9.57 -16.79 -5.34
N SER A 140 -8.37 -16.47 -4.82
CA SER A 140 -7.21 -17.36 -4.83
C SER A 140 -7.45 -18.64 -4.04
N SER A 141 -8.05 -18.54 -2.85
CA SER A 141 -8.40 -19.72 -2.03
C SER A 141 -9.45 -20.59 -2.70
N ARG A 142 -10.42 -19.99 -3.36
CA ARG A 142 -11.44 -20.73 -4.12
C ARG A 142 -10.85 -21.48 -5.28
N LEU A 143 -9.98 -20.84 -6.08
CA LEU A 143 -9.26 -21.49 -7.16
C LEU A 143 -8.39 -22.63 -6.62
N ALA A 144 -7.61 -22.41 -5.55
CA ALA A 144 -6.81 -23.45 -4.92
C ALA A 144 -7.66 -24.66 -4.49
N GLN A 145 -8.84 -24.43 -3.93
CA GLN A 145 -9.77 -25.49 -3.56
C GLN A 145 -10.27 -26.30 -4.75
N LEU A 146 -10.57 -25.65 -5.88
CA LEU A 146 -11.00 -26.34 -7.10
C LEU A 146 -9.88 -27.18 -7.68
N LEU A 147 -8.64 -26.70 -7.68
CA LEU A 147 -7.46 -27.42 -8.16
C LEU A 147 -7.11 -28.66 -7.32
N THR A 148 -7.68 -28.83 -6.12
CA THR A 148 -7.54 -30.07 -5.33
C THR A 148 -8.52 -31.18 -5.73
N ARG A 149 -9.48 -30.87 -6.62
CA ARG A 149 -10.52 -31.83 -7.05
C ARG A 149 -10.19 -32.42 -8.42
N PRO A 150 -10.76 -33.56 -8.78
CA PRO A 150 -10.63 -34.08 -10.15
C PRO A 150 -11.10 -33.08 -11.19
N TYR A 151 -10.36 -32.99 -12.28
CA TYR A 151 -10.39 -31.94 -13.30
C TYR A 151 -11.73 -31.68 -14.00
N ASN A 152 -12.67 -32.61 -14.03
CA ASN A 152 -13.73 -32.59 -15.06
C ASN A 152 -15.06 -31.90 -14.66
N GLU A 153 -15.24 -31.40 -13.44
CA GLU A 153 -16.57 -31.00 -13.00
C GLU A 153 -16.81 -29.47 -13.00
N LYS A 154 -15.76 -28.64 -13.07
CA LYS A 154 -15.88 -27.19 -12.88
C LYS A 154 -14.90 -26.35 -13.70
N GLN A 155 -14.66 -26.74 -14.94
CA GLN A 155 -13.70 -26.06 -15.80
C GLN A 155 -14.06 -24.57 -16.02
N GLU A 156 -15.33 -24.27 -16.26
CA GLU A 156 -15.78 -22.90 -16.48
C GLU A 156 -15.51 -22.00 -15.26
N GLU A 157 -15.72 -22.52 -14.03
CA GLU A 157 -15.42 -21.79 -12.79
C GLU A 157 -13.90 -21.57 -12.62
N ILE A 158 -13.08 -22.54 -12.99
CA ILE A 158 -11.61 -22.44 -12.97
C ILE A 158 -11.15 -21.37 -13.95
N ASP A 159 -11.64 -21.39 -15.18
CA ASP A 159 -11.28 -20.42 -16.22
C ASP A 159 -11.66 -18.99 -15.80
N GLU A 160 -12.86 -18.77 -15.25
CA GLU A 160 -13.29 -17.48 -14.72
C GLU A 160 -12.39 -16.97 -13.58
N LEU A 161 -12.01 -17.84 -12.65
CA LEU A 161 -11.17 -17.46 -11.51
C LEU A 161 -9.73 -17.21 -11.93
N THR A 162 -9.19 -17.95 -12.89
CA THR A 162 -7.84 -17.73 -13.45
C THR A 162 -7.76 -16.39 -14.18
N ASP A 163 -8.79 -16.04 -14.95
CA ASP A 163 -8.88 -14.73 -15.61
C ASP A 163 -8.92 -13.59 -14.59
N LYS A 164 -9.77 -13.69 -13.55
CA LYS A 164 -9.84 -12.70 -12.47
C LYS A 164 -8.51 -12.50 -11.74
N LEU A 165 -7.71 -13.54 -11.59
CA LEU A 165 -6.40 -13.50 -10.94
C LEU A 165 -5.25 -13.18 -11.91
N SER A 166 -5.55 -13.00 -13.20
CA SER A 166 -4.54 -12.85 -14.26
C SER A 166 -3.51 -13.99 -14.23
N ILE A 167 -3.99 -15.22 -14.04
CA ILE A 167 -3.20 -16.44 -14.10
C ILE A 167 -3.47 -17.11 -15.43
N HIS A 168 -2.42 -17.21 -16.26
CA HIS A 168 -2.52 -17.89 -17.56
C HIS A 168 -1.68 -19.16 -17.52
N PHE A 169 -2.33 -20.29 -17.67
CA PHE A 169 -1.64 -21.58 -17.83
C PHE A 169 -1.19 -21.73 -19.28
N THR A 170 0.10 -21.92 -19.47
CA THR A 170 0.71 -22.24 -20.78
C THR A 170 1.30 -23.64 -20.71
N PRO A 171 1.61 -24.29 -21.86
CA PRO A 171 2.29 -25.59 -21.85
C PRO A 171 3.66 -25.57 -21.13
N GLN A 172 4.26 -24.38 -20.92
CA GLN A 172 5.51 -24.17 -20.21
C GLN A 172 5.32 -23.85 -18.74
N THR A 173 4.06 -23.68 -18.28
CA THR A 173 3.79 -23.35 -16.87
C THR A 173 4.15 -24.55 -15.99
N TYR A 174 5.14 -24.33 -15.11
CA TYR A 174 5.43 -25.28 -14.04
C TYR A 174 4.31 -25.22 -13.01
N PHE A 175 3.80 -26.37 -12.62
CA PHE A 175 2.77 -26.49 -11.59
C PHE A 175 3.14 -27.64 -10.65
N THR A 176 3.16 -27.35 -9.36
CA THR A 176 3.32 -28.38 -8.32
C THR A 176 2.42 -28.08 -7.14
N SER A 177 2.09 -29.11 -6.38
CA SER A 177 1.27 -29.00 -5.18
C SER A 177 1.91 -29.75 -4.02
N PHE A 178 1.82 -29.18 -2.83
CA PHE A 178 2.24 -29.88 -1.62
C PHE A 178 1.28 -29.60 -0.46
N ILE A 179 1.27 -30.46 0.52
CA ILE A 179 0.41 -30.39 1.69
C ILE A 179 1.28 -30.14 2.93
N VAL A 180 0.93 -29.09 3.66
CA VAL A 180 1.53 -28.78 4.96
C VAL A 180 0.55 -29.22 6.04
N LYS A 181 1.03 -30.04 6.99
CA LYS A 181 0.27 -30.43 8.18
C LYS A 181 0.86 -29.75 9.41
N LEU A 182 0.05 -28.95 10.10
CA LEU A 182 0.45 -28.35 11.37
C LEU A 182 0.35 -29.35 12.52
N ARG A 183 1.33 -29.34 13.43
CA ARG A 183 1.31 -30.19 14.63
C ARG A 183 0.38 -29.59 15.67
N SER A 184 -0.27 -30.44 16.47
CA SER A 184 -1.35 -30.06 17.42
C SER A 184 -0.92 -29.21 18.63
N GLY A 185 0.35 -28.77 18.73
CA GLY A 185 0.84 -27.86 19.77
C GLY A 185 0.80 -26.38 19.39
N ASP A 186 0.61 -26.05 18.12
CA ASP A 186 0.78 -24.69 17.57
C ASP A 186 -0.54 -23.92 17.45
N PHE A 187 -1.59 -24.37 18.16
CA PHE A 187 -2.94 -23.80 18.03
C PHE A 187 -3.15 -22.47 18.80
N ASN A 188 -2.40 -21.45 18.46
CA ASN A 188 -2.85 -20.09 18.70
C ASN A 188 -3.25 -19.48 17.35
N ALA A 189 -4.56 -19.24 17.16
CA ALA A 189 -5.10 -18.74 15.89
C ALA A 189 -4.45 -17.43 15.40
N ALA A 190 -3.87 -16.64 16.33
CA ALA A 190 -3.10 -15.44 16.02
C ALA A 190 -1.70 -15.77 15.48
N LEU A 191 -1.09 -16.90 15.87
CA LEU A 191 0.24 -17.34 15.42
C LEU A 191 0.19 -18.07 14.06
N LEU A 192 -0.99 -18.55 13.63
CA LEU A 192 -1.14 -19.27 12.36
C LEU A 192 -1.12 -18.36 11.12
N LYS A 193 -1.26 -17.05 11.30
CA LYS A 193 -1.21 -16.10 10.20
C LYS A 193 0.22 -15.85 9.74
N GLU A 194 1.17 -15.79 10.67
CA GLU A 194 2.57 -15.51 10.38
C GLU A 194 3.31 -16.57 9.53
N PRO A 195 3.20 -17.90 9.81
CA PRO A 195 3.89 -18.89 9.00
C PRO A 195 3.38 -18.93 7.56
N PHE A 196 2.07 -18.69 7.36
CA PHE A 196 1.46 -18.69 6.05
C PHE A 196 1.90 -17.47 5.22
N ASP A 197 1.86 -16.28 5.82
CA ASP A 197 2.27 -15.04 5.16
C ASP A 197 3.79 -15.09 4.86
N ARG A 198 4.62 -15.56 5.77
CA ARG A 198 6.07 -15.77 5.56
C ARG A 198 6.37 -16.75 4.43
N PHE A 199 5.59 -17.81 4.32
CA PHE A 199 5.77 -18.79 3.25
C PHE A 199 5.44 -18.16 1.89
N GLN A 200 4.39 -17.34 1.80
CA GLN A 200 4.08 -16.57 0.60
C GLN A 200 5.19 -15.59 0.26
N ASP A 201 5.75 -14.87 1.25
CA ASP A 201 6.86 -13.94 1.05
C ASP A 201 8.10 -14.64 0.45
N ILE A 202 8.40 -15.86 0.90
CA ILE A 202 9.49 -16.66 0.33
C ILE A 202 9.22 -16.98 -1.15
N LEU A 203 8.00 -17.43 -1.47
CA LEU A 203 7.65 -17.79 -2.85
C LEU A 203 7.67 -16.55 -3.77
N GLU A 204 7.18 -15.40 -3.28
CA GLU A 204 7.24 -14.12 -4.01
C GLU A 204 8.67 -13.67 -4.25
N HIS A 205 9.58 -13.85 -3.29
CA HIS A 205 11.00 -13.56 -3.45
C HIS A 205 11.64 -14.34 -4.62
N TYR A 206 11.18 -15.58 -4.86
CA TYR A 206 11.63 -16.40 -5.98
C TYR A 206 10.77 -16.22 -7.25
N HIS A 207 9.93 -15.19 -7.32
CA HIS A 207 9.00 -14.92 -8.43
C HIS A 207 8.05 -16.08 -8.74
N LEU A 208 7.69 -16.86 -7.72
CA LEU A 208 6.73 -17.95 -7.82
C LEU A 208 5.36 -17.47 -7.33
N LYS A 209 4.34 -17.69 -8.13
CA LYS A 209 2.96 -17.47 -7.70
C LYS A 209 2.49 -18.66 -6.87
N SER A 210 1.77 -18.40 -5.79
CA SER A 210 1.17 -19.46 -4.99
C SER A 210 -0.32 -19.24 -4.81
N LEU A 211 -1.05 -20.36 -4.86
CA LEU A 211 -2.45 -20.42 -4.47
C LEU A 211 -2.53 -21.37 -3.28
N ALA A 212 -3.21 -20.95 -2.22
CA ALA A 212 -3.25 -21.75 -1.02
C ALA A 212 -4.66 -21.85 -0.45
N VAL A 213 -4.98 -23.03 0.09
CA VAL A 213 -6.25 -23.28 0.74
C VAL A 213 -6.08 -24.16 1.98
N ARG A 214 -6.86 -23.84 3.00
CA ARG A 214 -7.02 -24.69 4.18
C ARG A 214 -8.11 -25.72 3.89
N LEU A 215 -7.75 -27.00 3.88
CA LEU A 215 -8.72 -28.10 3.64
C LEU A 215 -9.42 -28.51 4.92
N HIS A 216 -8.67 -28.67 6.02
CA HIS A 216 -9.14 -29.09 7.34
C HIS A 216 -8.38 -28.32 8.44
N ASN A 217 -8.72 -28.56 9.71
CA ASN A 217 -8.16 -27.80 10.84
C ASN A 217 -6.64 -27.69 10.86
N VAL A 218 -5.91 -28.65 10.28
CA VAL A 218 -4.45 -28.73 10.34
C VAL A 218 -3.77 -28.93 8.97
N HIS A 219 -4.53 -29.00 7.87
CA HIS A 219 -3.97 -29.26 6.54
C HIS A 219 -4.15 -28.05 5.64
N TYR A 220 -3.06 -27.60 5.06
CA TYR A 220 -3.01 -26.56 4.04
C TYR A 220 -2.47 -27.17 2.75
N VAL A 221 -3.09 -26.84 1.63
CA VAL A 221 -2.58 -27.17 0.30
C VAL A 221 -2.06 -25.90 -0.33
N PHE A 222 -0.87 -26.00 -0.88
CA PHE A 222 -0.23 -24.96 -1.67
C PHE A 222 -0.04 -25.46 -3.09
N HIS A 223 -0.50 -24.67 -4.03
CA HIS A 223 -0.21 -24.86 -5.45
C HIS A 223 0.80 -23.78 -5.85
N ILE A 224 1.93 -24.18 -6.37
CA ILE A 224 2.98 -23.28 -6.84
C ILE A 224 2.96 -23.28 -8.36
N LEU A 225 2.99 -22.06 -8.92
CA LEU A 225 3.00 -21.83 -10.36
C LEU A 225 4.20 -20.96 -10.73
N GLY A 226 4.86 -21.30 -11.83
CA GLY A 226 6.00 -20.51 -12.33
C GLY A 226 6.30 -20.86 -13.79
N GLU A 227 7.12 -20.02 -14.42
CA GLU A 227 7.58 -20.26 -15.79
C GLU A 227 8.76 -21.24 -15.84
N LYS A 228 9.41 -21.46 -14.72
CA LYS A 228 10.57 -22.37 -14.59
C LYS A 228 10.44 -23.22 -13.36
N VAL A 229 10.97 -24.44 -13.44
CA VAL A 229 11.09 -25.34 -12.28
C VAL A 229 11.93 -24.63 -11.20
N PRO A 230 11.43 -24.52 -9.95
CA PRO A 230 12.22 -23.97 -8.87
C PRO A 230 13.52 -24.76 -8.65
N SER A 231 14.61 -24.05 -8.34
CA SER A 231 15.87 -24.71 -8.02
C SER A 231 15.78 -25.46 -6.67
N ASP A 232 16.68 -26.41 -6.45
CA ASP A 232 16.77 -27.17 -5.18
C ASP A 232 16.94 -26.24 -3.97
N THR A 233 17.52 -25.05 -4.16
CA THR A 233 17.62 -24.01 -3.12
C THR A 233 16.26 -23.50 -2.64
N VAL A 234 15.26 -23.41 -3.52
CA VAL A 234 13.90 -23.00 -3.16
C VAL A 234 13.24 -24.08 -2.30
N PHE A 235 13.36 -25.35 -2.72
CA PHE A 235 12.82 -26.48 -1.96
C PHE A 235 13.51 -26.63 -0.59
N SER A 236 14.82 -26.48 -0.53
CA SER A 236 15.57 -26.48 0.73
C SER A 236 15.19 -25.32 1.66
N SER A 237 14.87 -24.15 1.11
CA SER A 237 14.36 -23.02 1.89
C SER A 237 12.98 -23.28 2.47
N ILE A 238 12.14 -24.04 1.74
CA ILE A 238 10.81 -24.47 2.19
C ILE A 238 10.91 -25.53 3.28
N GLU A 239 11.79 -26.53 3.10
CA GLU A 239 12.00 -27.62 4.06
C GLU A 239 12.59 -27.14 5.39
N ASN A 240 13.47 -26.15 5.38
CA ASN A 240 14.08 -25.59 6.60
C ASN A 240 13.09 -24.71 7.42
N TYR A 241 11.91 -24.42 6.90
CA TYR A 241 10.84 -23.72 7.61
C TYR A 241 9.78 -24.64 8.22
N SER A 242 9.83 -25.93 7.95
CA SER A 242 8.94 -26.96 8.53
C SER A 242 9.52 -27.58 9.79
#